data_2d1a1d75968c3f6b1c1ddd6f6a4336ff
#
_entry.id   2d1a1d75968c3f6b1c1ddd6f6a4336ff
#
_cell.length_a   1.000
_cell.length_b   1.000
_cell.length_c   1.000
_cell.angle_alpha   90.00
_cell.angle_beta   90.00
_cell.angle_gamma   90.00
#
_symmetry.space_group_name_H-M   'P 1'
#
loop_
_entity.id
_entity.type
_entity.pdbx_description
1 polymer ?
#
loop_
_entity_poly.entity_id
_entity_poly.type
_entity_poly.pdbx_seq_one_letter_code
_entity_poly.pdbx_strand_id
1 'polypeptide(L)'
;MPIKEPEGLWPTGPEILATLEEAVQMAEEIAAPPAERWVARTISDKLIPSLYDARTYLEVGQLQSPEVRLGILNAQLEAGELADVDPRYAPLYSKIRVLAEEAAIAAKMG
;
A
#
# COMPACT_ATOMS: atom_id res chain seq x y z
N MET A 1 28.32 -12.34 15.85
CA MET A 1 27.76 -12.26 15.20
C MET A 1 26.62 -11.79 15.36
N PRO A 2 26.45 -11.12 14.95
CA PRO A 2 25.37 -10.57 15.16
C PRO A 2 24.31 -11.22 14.72
N ILE A 3 23.43 -11.13 15.37
CA ILE A 3 22.39 -11.70 15.08
C ILE A 3 21.62 -10.89 14.25
N LYS A 4 21.35 -11.27 13.17
CA LYS A 4 20.60 -10.54 12.35
C LYS A 4 19.32 -11.09 12.16
N GLU A 5 19.01 -12.09 12.75
CA GLU A 5 17.83 -12.71 12.51
C GLU A 5 16.69 -11.89 12.55
N PRO A 6 16.50 -10.94 13.28
CA PRO A 6 15.27 -10.22 13.23
C PRO A 6 15.01 -9.54 11.93
N GLU A 7 16.06 -9.39 11.12
CA GLU A 7 15.83 -8.75 9.90
C GLU A 7 14.77 -9.36 9.07
N GLY A 8 14.66 -10.62 9.02
CA GLY A 8 13.68 -11.27 8.21
C GLY A 8 12.28 -11.16 8.79
N LEU A 9 12.20 -10.77 10.06
CA LEU A 9 10.91 -10.69 10.72
C LEU A 9 10.35 -9.28 10.77
N TRP A 10 11.20 -8.29 10.57
CA TRP A 10 10.79 -6.91 10.71
C TRP A 10 10.89 -6.19 9.39
N PRO A 11 9.77 -5.73 8.84
CA PRO A 11 9.84 -4.97 7.58
C PRO A 11 10.62 -3.69 7.79
N THR A 12 11.50 -3.39 6.87
CA THR A 12 12.26 -2.15 6.88
C THR A 12 11.55 -1.12 6.00
N GLY A 13 11.99 0.13 6.12
CA GLY A 13 11.47 1.18 5.26
C GLY A 13 11.58 0.85 3.78
N PRO A 14 12.75 0.42 3.29
CA PRO A 14 12.86 0.04 1.87
C PRO A 14 11.95 -1.12 1.47
N GLU A 15 11.73 -2.08 2.37
CA GLU A 15 10.84 -3.20 2.06
C GLU A 15 9.39 -2.73 1.97
N ILE A 16 8.98 -1.85 2.88
CA ILE A 16 7.62 -1.31 2.85
C ILE A 16 7.44 -0.47 1.58
N LEU A 17 8.45 0.33 1.24
CA LEU A 17 8.39 1.11 0.01
C LEU A 17 8.28 0.21 -1.22
N ALA A 18 9.01 -0.90 -1.25
CA ALA A 18 8.94 -1.82 -2.37
C ALA A 18 7.53 -2.39 -2.52
N THR A 19 6.91 -2.78 -1.42
CA THR A 19 5.55 -3.29 -1.45
C THR A 19 4.59 -2.21 -1.93
N LEU A 20 4.78 -0.97 -1.46
CA LEU A 20 3.94 0.14 -1.87
C LEU A 20 4.07 0.41 -3.36
N GLU A 21 5.28 0.39 -3.89
CA GLU A 21 5.50 0.62 -5.32
C GLU A 21 4.85 -0.47 -6.15
N GLU A 22 4.91 -1.71 -5.68
CA GLU A 22 4.23 -2.80 -6.36
C GLU A 22 2.73 -2.59 -6.38
N ALA A 23 2.17 -2.11 -5.27
CA ALA A 23 0.74 -1.83 -5.20
C ALA A 23 0.35 -0.71 -6.17
N VAL A 24 1.18 0.34 -6.25
CA VAL A 24 0.94 1.43 -7.19
C VAL A 24 0.95 0.91 -8.62
N GLN A 25 1.94 0.08 -8.94
CA GLN A 25 2.05 -0.47 -10.29
C GLN A 25 0.83 -1.33 -10.63
N MET A 26 0.40 -2.19 -9.71
CA MET A 26 -0.79 -3.00 -9.91
C MET A 26 -2.01 -2.12 -10.14
N ALA A 27 -2.14 -1.05 -9.35
CA ALA A 27 -3.27 -0.15 -9.49
C ALA A 27 -3.26 0.55 -10.84
N GLU A 28 -2.07 0.98 -11.28
CA GLU A 28 -1.96 1.64 -12.58
C GLU A 28 -2.35 0.71 -13.72
N GLU A 29 -1.95 -0.55 -13.61
CA GLU A 29 -2.30 -1.52 -14.63
C GLU A 29 -3.81 -1.76 -14.70
N ILE A 30 -4.45 -1.80 -13.53
CA ILE A 30 -5.90 -2.00 -13.48
C ILE A 30 -6.63 -0.77 -14.02
N ALA A 31 -6.10 0.42 -13.79
CA ALA A 31 -6.73 1.65 -14.24
C ALA A 31 -6.50 1.92 -15.72
N ALA A 32 -5.56 1.22 -16.35
CA ALA A 32 -5.26 1.45 -17.76
C ALA A 32 -6.41 0.99 -18.64
N PRO A 33 -6.62 1.67 -19.79
CA PRO A 33 -7.68 1.22 -20.70
C PRO A 33 -7.47 -0.24 -21.10
N PRO A 34 -8.55 -1.00 -21.21
CA PRO A 34 -9.94 -0.57 -21.29
C PRO A 34 -10.70 -0.65 -19.96
N ALA A 35 -10.11 -0.18 -18.91
CA ALA A 35 -10.77 -0.19 -17.60
C ALA A 35 -12.07 0.63 -17.63
N GLU A 36 -13.02 0.23 -16.80
CA GLU A 36 -14.25 1.00 -16.65
C GLU A 36 -13.91 2.36 -16.05
N ARG A 37 -14.65 3.37 -16.47
CA ARG A 37 -14.35 4.72 -16.05
C ARG A 37 -14.35 4.89 -14.52
N TRP A 38 -15.34 4.33 -13.84
CA TRP A 38 -15.44 4.51 -12.41
C TRP A 38 -14.27 3.84 -11.68
N VAL A 39 -13.80 2.70 -12.19
CA VAL A 39 -12.64 2.01 -11.62
C VAL A 39 -11.41 2.87 -11.80
N ALA A 40 -11.19 3.35 -13.02
CA ALA A 40 -10.02 4.17 -13.30
C ALA A 40 -10.02 5.44 -12.46
N ARG A 41 -11.17 6.06 -12.27
CA ARG A 41 -11.26 7.28 -11.46
C ARG A 41 -11.03 7.00 -9.98
N THR A 42 -11.59 5.92 -9.47
CA THR A 42 -11.37 5.57 -8.06
C THR A 42 -9.89 5.38 -7.81
N ILE A 43 -9.20 4.68 -8.70
CA ILE A 43 -7.78 4.43 -8.54
C ILE A 43 -6.99 5.73 -8.68
N SER A 44 -7.26 6.52 -9.72
CA SER A 44 -6.48 7.72 -9.99
C SER A 44 -6.73 8.83 -8.98
N ASP A 45 -7.97 8.97 -8.52
CA ASP A 45 -8.36 10.11 -7.71
C ASP A 45 -8.29 9.84 -6.22
N LYS A 46 -8.35 8.57 -5.82
CA LYS A 46 -8.41 8.24 -4.40
C LYS A 46 -7.34 7.25 -3.97
N LEU A 47 -7.21 6.14 -4.66
CA LEU A 47 -6.33 5.07 -4.20
C LEU A 47 -4.86 5.42 -4.34
N ILE A 48 -4.43 5.80 -5.54
CA ILE A 48 -3.03 6.13 -5.77
C ILE A 48 -2.60 7.36 -4.97
N PRO A 49 -3.39 8.45 -4.91
CA PRO A 49 -2.99 9.58 -4.07
C PRO A 49 -2.81 9.21 -2.62
N SER A 50 -3.63 8.30 -2.08
CA SER A 50 -3.48 7.85 -0.70
C SER A 50 -2.17 7.10 -0.50
N LEU A 51 -1.79 6.26 -1.47
CA LEU A 51 -0.50 5.56 -1.39
C LEU A 51 0.67 6.54 -1.49
N TYR A 52 0.54 7.56 -2.33
CA TYR A 52 1.60 8.55 -2.46
C TYR A 52 1.75 9.39 -1.19
N ASP A 53 0.67 9.66 -0.48
CA ASP A 53 0.77 10.35 0.80
C ASP A 53 1.62 9.53 1.77
N ALA A 54 1.37 8.22 1.83
CA ALA A 54 2.17 7.35 2.68
C ALA A 54 3.62 7.30 2.20
N ARG A 55 3.82 7.24 0.88
CA ARG A 55 5.13 7.14 0.30
C ARG A 55 6.02 8.32 0.67
N THR A 56 5.45 9.52 0.70
CA THR A 56 6.20 10.71 1.03
C THR A 56 6.88 10.59 2.39
N TYR A 57 6.16 10.06 3.37
CA TYR A 57 6.73 9.91 4.71
C TYR A 57 7.68 8.72 4.80
N LEU A 58 7.40 7.65 4.06
CA LEU A 58 8.29 6.50 4.05
C LEU A 58 9.64 6.85 3.42
N GLU A 59 9.64 7.69 2.39
CA GLU A 59 10.87 8.04 1.70
C GLU A 59 11.83 8.82 2.58
N VAL A 60 11.30 9.54 3.55
CA VAL A 60 12.16 10.28 4.47
C VAL A 60 12.37 9.54 5.78
N GLY A 61 12.03 8.27 5.82
CA GLY A 61 12.32 7.42 6.97
C GLY A 61 11.35 7.53 8.14
N GLN A 62 10.20 8.16 7.93
CA GLN A 62 9.25 8.33 9.02
C GLN A 62 8.24 7.19 9.05
N LEU A 63 8.74 6.00 9.37
CA LEU A 63 7.92 4.79 9.31
C LEU A 63 6.76 4.79 10.28
N GLN A 64 6.89 5.54 11.37
CA GLN A 64 5.87 5.52 12.40
C GLN A 64 4.91 6.68 12.32
N SER A 65 5.02 7.48 11.29
CA SER A 65 4.13 8.61 11.10
C SER A 65 2.70 8.13 10.93
N PRO A 66 1.74 8.75 11.62
CA PRO A 66 0.33 8.39 11.40
C PRO A 66 -0.10 8.55 9.95
N GLU A 67 0.51 9.47 9.23
CA GLU A 67 0.18 9.68 7.82
C GLU A 67 0.48 8.45 6.97
N VAL A 68 1.52 7.69 7.32
CA VAL A 68 1.83 6.46 6.60
C VAL A 68 0.66 5.50 6.75
N ARG A 69 0.22 5.29 7.98
CA ARG A 69 -0.86 4.34 8.24
C ARG A 69 -2.18 4.81 7.65
N LEU A 70 -2.49 6.10 7.79
CA LEU A 70 -3.74 6.64 7.27
C LEU A 70 -3.80 6.52 5.76
N GLY A 71 -2.70 6.86 5.08
CA GLY A 71 -2.67 6.75 3.62
C GLY A 71 -2.89 5.32 3.15
N ILE A 72 -2.22 4.37 3.81
CA ILE A 72 -2.34 2.97 3.44
C ILE A 72 -3.75 2.45 3.74
N LEU A 73 -4.32 2.83 4.88
CA LEU A 73 -5.66 2.40 5.23
C LEU A 73 -6.70 2.95 4.27
N ASN A 74 -6.54 4.21 3.87
CA ASN A 74 -7.45 4.80 2.89
C ASN A 74 -7.38 4.04 1.56
N ALA A 75 -6.17 3.71 1.11
CA ALA A 75 -6.00 2.93 -0.09
C ALA A 75 -6.62 1.55 0.05
N GLN A 76 -6.49 0.95 1.23
CA GLN A 76 -7.08 -0.37 1.49
C GLN A 76 -8.60 -0.33 1.41
N LEU A 77 -9.22 0.73 1.94
CA LEU A 77 -10.66 0.87 1.85
C LEU A 77 -11.11 0.97 0.39
N GLU A 78 -10.42 1.77 -0.41
CA GLU A 78 -10.78 1.93 -1.81
C GLU A 78 -10.61 0.61 -2.57
N ALA A 79 -9.51 -0.10 -2.31
CA ALA A 79 -9.29 -1.39 -2.96
C ALA A 79 -10.32 -2.42 -2.53
N GLY A 80 -10.74 -2.36 -1.26
CA GLY A 80 -11.77 -3.26 -0.76
C GLY A 80 -13.10 -3.04 -1.45
N GLU A 81 -13.45 -1.77 -1.70
CA GLU A 81 -14.68 -1.46 -2.42
C GLU A 81 -14.62 -1.99 -3.85
N LEU A 82 -13.48 -1.86 -4.51
CA LEU A 82 -13.32 -2.41 -5.85
C LEU A 82 -13.47 -3.93 -5.84
N ALA A 83 -12.84 -4.59 -4.88
CA ALA A 83 -12.89 -6.06 -4.79
C ALA A 83 -14.29 -6.56 -4.46
N ASP A 84 -15.06 -5.78 -3.70
CA ASP A 84 -16.45 -6.13 -3.40
C ASP A 84 -17.32 -6.11 -4.65
N VAL A 85 -17.04 -5.18 -5.56
CA VAL A 85 -17.82 -5.08 -6.78
C VAL A 85 -17.40 -6.16 -7.78
N ASP A 86 -16.09 -6.46 -7.86
CA ASP A 86 -15.59 -7.42 -8.83
C ASP A 86 -14.38 -8.15 -8.26
N PRO A 87 -14.46 -9.48 -8.14
CA PRO A 87 -13.34 -10.25 -7.56
C PRO A 87 -12.03 -10.12 -8.34
N ARG A 88 -12.06 -9.62 -9.58
CA ARG A 88 -10.83 -9.41 -10.33
C ARG A 88 -9.89 -8.46 -9.62
N TYR A 89 -10.42 -7.60 -8.75
CA TYR A 89 -9.61 -6.60 -8.06
C TYR A 89 -9.10 -7.09 -6.70
N ALA A 90 -9.42 -8.32 -6.32
CA ALA A 90 -8.94 -8.88 -5.06
C ALA A 90 -7.43 -8.92 -4.93
N PRO A 91 -6.64 -9.19 -5.99
CA PRO A 91 -5.18 -9.17 -5.83
C PRO A 91 -4.63 -7.81 -5.41
N LEU A 92 -5.23 -6.71 -5.91
CA LEU A 92 -4.81 -5.38 -5.49
C LEU A 92 -5.13 -5.17 -4.01
N TYR A 93 -6.32 -5.56 -3.58
CA TYR A 93 -6.70 -5.45 -2.19
C TYR A 93 -5.74 -6.26 -1.31
N SER A 94 -5.40 -7.48 -1.73
CA SER A 94 -4.49 -8.33 -0.97
C SER A 94 -3.11 -7.70 -0.84
N LYS A 95 -2.61 -7.10 -1.90
CA LYS A 95 -1.30 -6.46 -1.88
C LYS A 95 -1.30 -5.28 -0.91
N ILE A 96 -2.34 -4.46 -0.95
CA ILE A 96 -2.42 -3.30 -0.06
C ILE A 96 -2.61 -3.75 1.39
N ARG A 97 -3.30 -4.87 1.59
CA ARG A 97 -3.45 -5.42 2.93
C ARG A 97 -2.10 -5.85 3.50
N VAL A 98 -1.27 -6.49 2.69
CA VAL A 98 0.08 -6.86 3.11
C VAL A 98 0.87 -5.61 3.47
N LEU A 99 0.75 -4.56 2.65
CA LEU A 99 1.41 -3.29 2.91
C LEU A 99 0.95 -2.71 4.26
N ALA A 100 -0.34 -2.78 4.54
CA ALA A 100 -0.87 -2.27 5.80
C ALA A 100 -0.33 -3.06 6.98
N GLU A 101 -0.19 -4.36 6.83
CA GLU A 101 0.35 -5.20 7.89
C GLU A 101 1.82 -4.89 8.13
N GLU A 102 2.59 -4.70 7.07
CA GLU A 102 3.99 -4.35 7.21
C GLU A 102 4.16 -3.01 7.90
N ALA A 103 3.35 -2.03 7.53
CA ALA A 103 3.42 -0.73 8.14
C ALA A 103 3.02 -0.78 9.62
N ALA A 104 2.03 -1.61 9.95
CA ALA A 104 1.60 -1.75 11.34
C ALA A 104 2.69 -2.39 12.20
N ILE A 105 3.40 -3.38 11.66
CA ILE A 105 4.50 -4.01 12.37
C ILE A 105 5.61 -2.99 12.58
N ALA A 106 5.97 -2.25 11.54
CA ALA A 106 7.03 -1.24 11.64
C ALA A 106 6.67 -0.17 12.68
N ALA A 107 5.41 0.22 12.76
CA ALA A 107 4.98 1.21 13.72
C ALA A 107 5.15 0.72 15.16
N LYS A 108 4.99 -0.58 15.38
CA LYS A 108 5.15 -1.14 16.72
C LYS A 108 6.60 -1.27 17.12
N MET A 109 7.49 -1.27 16.15
CA MET A 109 8.90 -1.43 16.46
C MET A 109 9.51 -0.23 17.09
N GLY A 110 8.98 0.90 16.86
CA GLY A 110 9.50 2.11 17.42
C GLY A 110 9.09 2.23 18.85
#